data_7a0a95a963c7e3407838355b7e74e964
#
_entry.id   7a0a95a963c7e3407838355b7e74e964
#
_cell.length_a   1.000
_cell.length_b   1.000
_cell.length_c   1.000
_cell.angle_alpha   90.00
_cell.angle_beta   90.00
_cell.angle_gamma   90.00
#
_symmetry.space_group_name_H-M   'P 1'
#
loop_
_entity.id
_entity.type
_entity.pdbx_description
1 polymer ?
#
loop_
_entity_poly.entity_id
_entity_poly.type
_entity_poly.pdbx_seq_one_letter_code
_entity_poly.pdbx_strand_id
1 'polypeptide(L)'
;MLEKKHHQTFVQTEQNLFFLQAVNFLKQLYVLIKPGVISLVIFTALCAMLLAPSDKSLFIKGMALTLIAMGASGSAILNMWFDRIIDSKMDRTKFRPIPSGNISANTALGIGLIFSFFSVVGLFFFGNIKASILLAFTILYYSVFYTMYLKHKTAQNIVIGGLAGALPPVIAWVSISNEQIFFPLILCLIIFLWTPPHFWALAVY
;
A
#
# COMPACT_ATOMS: atom_id res chain seq x y z
N MET A 1 52.09 -1.82 14.00
CA MET A 1 51.00 -1.93 15.00
C MET A 1 49.99 -0.81 14.83
N LEU A 2 50.40 0.43 14.57
CA LEU A 2 49.52 1.60 14.34
C LEU A 2 48.70 1.49 13.05
N GLU A 3 49.22 1.02 11.93
CA GLU A 3 48.50 0.83 10.67
C GLU A 3 47.31 -0.15 10.79
N LYS A 4 47.49 -1.27 11.50
CA LYS A 4 46.39 -2.23 11.73
C LYS A 4 45.27 -1.62 12.54
N LYS A 5 45.59 -0.79 13.54
CA LYS A 5 44.56 -0.07 14.32
C LYS A 5 43.82 0.94 13.47
N HIS A 6 44.49 1.73 12.64
CA HIS A 6 43.83 2.67 11.71
C HIS A 6 42.93 1.97 10.72
N HIS A 7 43.36 0.84 10.15
CA HIS A 7 42.55 0.07 9.22
C HIS A 7 41.30 -0.52 9.89
N GLN A 8 41.42 -1.05 11.11
CA GLN A 8 40.27 -1.55 11.86
C GLN A 8 39.26 -0.44 12.21
N THR A 9 39.74 0.73 12.63
CA THR A 9 38.86 1.88 12.93
C THR A 9 38.15 2.37 11.70
N PHE A 10 38.81 2.43 10.55
CA PHE A 10 38.21 2.83 9.26
C PHE A 10 37.11 1.86 8.84
N VAL A 11 37.39 0.54 8.85
CA VAL A 11 36.39 -0.49 8.51
C VAL A 11 35.16 -0.44 9.43
N GLN A 12 35.39 -0.22 10.73
CA GLN A 12 34.29 -0.11 11.70
C GLN A 12 33.46 1.14 11.50
N THR A 13 34.07 2.24 11.10
CA THR A 13 33.32 3.49 10.75
C THR A 13 32.48 3.32 9.49
N GLU A 14 33.00 2.68 8.45
CA GLU A 14 32.28 2.36 7.23
C GLU A 14 31.08 1.44 7.49
N GLN A 15 31.28 0.39 8.29
CA GLN A 15 30.20 -0.52 8.68
C GLN A 15 29.09 0.19 9.46
N ASN A 16 29.45 1.07 10.40
CA ASN A 16 28.48 1.86 11.15
C ASN A 16 27.71 2.82 10.25
N LEU A 17 28.39 3.47 9.30
CA LEU A 17 27.76 4.38 8.35
C LEU A 17 26.77 3.64 7.44
N PHE A 18 27.16 2.48 6.90
CA PHE A 18 26.27 1.63 6.11
C PHE A 18 25.04 1.18 6.90
N PHE A 19 25.24 0.74 8.15
CA PHE A 19 24.13 0.37 9.02
C PHE A 19 23.15 1.53 9.26
N LEU A 20 23.66 2.72 9.56
CA LEU A 20 22.83 3.92 9.75
C LEU A 20 22.06 4.30 8.49
N GLN A 21 22.69 4.21 7.31
CA GLN A 21 22.02 4.45 6.02
C GLN A 21 20.91 3.42 5.77
N ALA A 22 21.15 2.14 6.03
CA ALA A 22 20.14 1.09 5.88
C ALA A 22 18.94 1.31 6.82
N VAL A 23 19.20 1.63 8.09
CA VAL A 23 18.14 1.94 9.06
C VAL A 23 17.33 3.16 8.63
N ASN A 24 18.00 4.21 8.14
CA ASN A 24 17.31 5.39 7.64
C ASN A 24 16.45 5.05 6.42
N PHE A 25 16.98 4.30 5.46
CA PHE A 25 16.22 3.84 4.29
C PHE A 25 14.97 3.05 4.68
N LEU A 26 15.08 2.11 5.64
CA LEU A 26 13.94 1.35 6.14
C LEU A 26 12.87 2.25 6.80
N LYS A 27 13.30 3.25 7.57
CA LYS A 27 12.38 4.25 8.15
C LYS A 27 11.65 5.02 7.06
N GLN A 28 12.35 5.47 6.02
CA GLN A 28 11.72 6.18 4.91
C GLN A 28 10.78 5.29 4.10
N LEU A 29 11.15 4.02 3.89
CA LEU A 29 10.29 3.02 3.25
C LEU A 29 9.00 2.78 4.08
N TYR A 30 9.12 2.68 5.40
CA TYR A 30 7.97 2.58 6.30
C TYR A 30 6.99 3.75 6.13
N VAL A 31 7.51 4.98 5.99
CA VAL A 31 6.66 6.16 5.71
C VAL A 31 6.00 6.07 4.33
N LEU A 32 6.73 5.58 3.31
CA LEU A 32 6.21 5.42 1.95
C LEU A 32 5.03 4.47 1.86
N ILE A 33 5.05 3.35 2.58
CA ILE A 33 3.96 2.37 2.56
C ILE A 33 2.69 2.85 3.27
N LYS A 34 2.72 4.02 3.95
CA LYS A 34 1.57 4.59 4.68
C LYS A 34 0.95 3.61 5.71
N PRO A 35 1.67 3.22 6.76
CA PRO A 35 1.26 2.14 7.66
C PRO A 35 -0.12 2.32 8.27
N GLY A 36 -0.56 3.54 8.57
CA GLY A 36 -1.90 3.82 9.08
C GLY A 36 -3.02 3.46 8.09
N VAL A 37 -2.79 3.62 6.79
CA VAL A 37 -3.75 3.19 5.75
C VAL A 37 -3.68 1.68 5.56
N ILE A 38 -2.46 1.13 5.52
CA ILE A 38 -2.29 -0.32 5.30
C ILE A 38 -2.82 -1.14 6.48
N SER A 39 -2.72 -0.67 7.71
CA SER A 39 -3.32 -1.35 8.88
C SER A 39 -4.84 -1.47 8.73
N LEU A 40 -5.50 -0.46 8.18
CA LEU A 40 -6.94 -0.49 7.92
C LEU A 40 -7.30 -1.48 6.80
N VAL A 41 -6.51 -1.52 5.73
CA VAL A 41 -6.65 -2.52 4.66
C VAL A 41 -6.50 -3.94 5.22
N ILE A 42 -5.46 -4.19 6.03
CA ILE A 42 -5.23 -5.49 6.67
C ILE A 42 -6.40 -5.86 7.59
N PHE A 43 -6.87 -4.93 8.39
CA PHE A 43 -7.97 -5.16 9.32
C PHE A 43 -9.25 -5.55 8.59
N THR A 44 -9.68 -4.79 7.59
CA THR A 44 -10.92 -5.08 6.85
C THR A 44 -10.81 -6.36 6.01
N ALA A 45 -9.65 -6.63 5.43
CA ALA A 45 -9.36 -7.87 4.73
C ALA A 45 -9.38 -9.08 5.67
N LEU A 46 -8.78 -8.96 6.86
CA LEU A 46 -8.77 -10.00 7.89
C LEU A 46 -10.19 -10.33 8.39
N CYS A 47 -10.99 -9.31 8.69
CA CYS A 47 -12.39 -9.51 9.09
C CYS A 47 -13.17 -10.29 8.02
N ALA A 48 -13.00 -9.96 6.75
CA ALA A 48 -13.63 -10.70 5.66
C ALA A 48 -13.14 -12.14 5.57
N MET A 49 -11.84 -12.40 5.74
CA MET A 49 -11.27 -13.75 5.74
C MET A 49 -11.75 -14.62 6.92
N LEU A 50 -12.00 -14.01 8.07
CA LEU A 50 -12.51 -14.73 9.24
C LEU A 50 -13.97 -15.14 9.08
N LEU A 51 -14.75 -14.37 8.34
CA LEU A 51 -16.16 -14.63 8.07
C LEU A 51 -16.38 -15.55 6.85
N ALA A 52 -15.38 -15.64 5.96
CA ALA A 52 -15.52 -16.42 4.73
C ALA A 52 -15.50 -17.93 5.01
N PRO A 53 -16.45 -18.70 4.45
CA PRO A 53 -16.43 -20.15 4.52
C PRO A 53 -15.24 -20.66 3.69
N SER A 54 -14.24 -21.25 4.36
CA SER A 54 -13.01 -21.67 3.68
C SER A 54 -12.20 -22.67 4.49
N ASP A 55 -11.89 -23.81 3.85
CA ASP A 55 -11.01 -24.85 4.38
C ASP A 55 -9.52 -24.61 4.08
N LYS A 56 -9.18 -23.47 3.45
CA LYS A 56 -7.80 -23.11 3.17
C LYS A 56 -6.99 -22.96 4.46
N SER A 57 -5.74 -23.45 4.43
CA SER A 57 -4.83 -23.40 5.58
C SER A 57 -4.55 -21.96 6.02
N LEU A 58 -4.20 -21.78 7.31
CA LEU A 58 -3.78 -20.48 7.84
C LEU A 58 -2.60 -19.88 7.08
N PHE A 59 -1.71 -20.73 6.57
CA PHE A 59 -0.59 -20.28 5.75
C PHE A 59 -1.06 -19.59 4.46
N ILE A 60 -2.00 -20.18 3.73
CA ILE A 60 -2.57 -19.60 2.51
C ILE A 60 -3.32 -18.29 2.82
N LYS A 61 -4.11 -18.27 3.89
CA LYS A 61 -4.81 -17.07 4.35
C LYS A 61 -3.83 -15.95 4.72
N GLY A 62 -2.76 -16.27 5.44
CA GLY A 62 -1.69 -15.33 5.79
C GLY A 62 -0.94 -14.79 4.56
N MET A 63 -0.60 -15.66 3.61
CA MET A 63 0.03 -15.25 2.35
C MET A 63 -0.87 -14.32 1.54
N ALA A 64 -2.14 -14.65 1.38
CA ALA A 64 -3.10 -13.80 0.67
C ALA A 64 -3.23 -12.42 1.33
N LEU A 65 -3.32 -12.36 2.65
CA LEU A 65 -3.39 -11.11 3.41
C LEU A 65 -2.13 -10.25 3.22
N THR A 66 -0.95 -10.87 3.29
CA THR A 66 0.35 -10.21 3.06
C THR A 66 0.44 -9.64 1.64
N LEU A 67 -0.01 -10.41 0.64
CA LEU A 67 0.00 -9.98 -0.76
C LEU A 67 -0.98 -8.83 -1.02
N ILE A 68 -2.16 -8.84 -0.40
CA ILE A 68 -3.11 -7.72 -0.45
C ILE A 68 -2.48 -6.45 0.17
N ALA A 69 -1.85 -6.58 1.34
CA ALA A 69 -1.15 -5.48 1.99
C ALA A 69 0.02 -4.94 1.15
N MET A 70 0.77 -5.85 0.50
CA MET A 70 1.86 -5.47 -0.41
C MET A 70 1.35 -4.72 -1.65
N GLY A 71 0.25 -5.14 -2.25
CA GLY A 71 -0.38 -4.45 -3.38
C GLY A 71 -0.91 -3.06 -3.00
N ALA A 72 -1.55 -2.94 -1.84
CA ALA A 72 -1.99 -1.66 -1.30
C ALA A 72 -0.80 -0.73 -1.01
N SER A 73 0.30 -1.27 -0.47
CA SER A 73 1.55 -0.52 -0.25
C SER A 73 2.16 -0.05 -1.58
N GLY A 74 2.22 -0.92 -2.58
CA GLY A 74 2.70 -0.58 -3.92
C GLY A 74 1.90 0.58 -4.52
N SER A 75 0.58 0.50 -4.47
CA SER A 75 -0.28 1.57 -4.98
C SER A 75 -0.14 2.88 -4.19
N ALA A 76 0.10 2.83 -2.87
CA ALA A 76 0.36 4.01 -2.05
C ALA A 76 1.69 4.69 -2.40
N ILE A 77 2.74 3.89 -2.68
CA ILE A 77 4.05 4.38 -3.14
C ILE A 77 3.93 5.05 -4.52
N LEU A 78 3.22 4.42 -5.47
CA LEU A 78 2.97 4.99 -6.81
C LEU A 78 2.18 6.30 -6.72
N ASN A 79 1.20 6.40 -5.81
CA ASN A 79 0.51 7.65 -5.55
C ASN A 79 1.45 8.75 -5.04
N MET A 80 2.35 8.46 -4.06
CA MET A 80 3.33 9.46 -3.60
C MET A 80 4.35 9.83 -4.68
N TRP A 81 4.74 8.86 -5.53
CA TRP A 81 5.63 9.14 -6.63
C TRP A 81 5.01 10.13 -7.63
N PHE A 82 3.74 9.94 -7.97
CA PHE A 82 3.03 10.84 -8.89
C PHE A 82 2.86 12.24 -8.27
N ASP A 83 2.42 12.28 -7.03
CA ASP A 83 2.14 13.54 -6.31
C ASP A 83 3.39 14.33 -5.89
N ARG A 84 4.61 13.81 -6.06
CA ARG A 84 5.86 14.37 -5.50
C ARG A 84 6.08 15.85 -5.76
N ILE A 85 5.68 16.34 -6.95
CA ILE A 85 5.85 17.75 -7.33
C ILE A 85 4.85 18.65 -6.58
N ILE A 86 3.62 18.19 -6.41
CA ILE A 86 2.59 18.91 -5.65
C ILE A 86 2.93 18.84 -4.17
N ASP A 87 3.31 17.67 -3.68
CA ASP A 87 3.71 17.44 -2.28
C ASP A 87 4.88 18.32 -1.85
N SER A 88 5.83 18.62 -2.73
CA SER A 88 6.96 19.50 -2.42
C SER A 88 6.55 20.99 -2.18
N LYS A 89 5.39 21.38 -2.67
CA LYS A 89 4.85 22.75 -2.54
C LYS A 89 3.91 22.91 -1.34
N MET A 90 3.51 21.82 -0.70
CA MET A 90 2.54 21.84 0.40
C MET A 90 3.26 21.68 1.75
N ASP A 91 2.99 22.56 2.70
CA ASP A 91 3.64 22.53 4.04
C ASP A 91 3.46 21.21 4.78
N ARG A 92 2.30 20.56 4.63
CA ARG A 92 1.98 19.28 5.27
C ARG A 92 2.73 18.09 4.67
N THR A 93 3.15 18.16 3.39
CA THR A 93 3.65 17.01 2.64
C THR A 93 5.08 17.16 2.10
N LYS A 94 5.66 18.36 2.16
CA LYS A 94 7.04 18.64 1.70
C LYS A 94 8.12 17.79 2.40
N PHE A 95 7.82 17.27 3.60
CA PHE A 95 8.73 16.41 4.38
C PHE A 95 8.57 14.91 4.08
N ARG A 96 7.68 14.53 3.15
CA ARG A 96 7.57 13.13 2.70
C ARG A 96 8.87 12.64 2.08
N PRO A 97 9.15 11.31 2.09
CA PRO A 97 10.44 10.75 1.65
C PRO A 97 10.90 11.17 0.26
N ILE A 98 9.98 11.29 -0.71
CA ILE A 98 10.34 11.64 -2.09
C ILE A 98 10.56 13.16 -2.24
N PRO A 99 9.64 14.05 -1.82
CA PRO A 99 9.85 15.50 -1.88
C PRO A 99 11.06 16.00 -1.10
N SER A 100 11.37 15.39 0.04
CA SER A 100 12.53 15.73 0.87
C SER A 100 13.87 15.19 0.34
N GLY A 101 13.86 14.37 -0.72
CA GLY A 101 15.08 13.76 -1.27
C GLY A 101 15.62 12.56 -0.50
N ASN A 102 14.94 12.10 0.55
CA ASN A 102 15.38 10.95 1.34
C ASN A 102 15.29 9.63 0.55
N ILE A 103 14.37 9.53 -0.39
CA ILE A 103 14.28 8.44 -1.37
C ILE A 103 14.16 9.05 -2.77
N SER A 104 14.97 8.57 -3.71
CA SER A 104 14.90 9.04 -5.10
C SER A 104 13.56 8.66 -5.74
N ALA A 105 13.07 9.51 -6.65
CA ALA A 105 11.83 9.24 -7.37
C ALA A 105 11.88 7.92 -8.16
N ASN A 106 13.03 7.60 -8.75
CA ASN A 106 13.22 6.36 -9.51
C ASN A 106 13.20 5.12 -8.59
N THR A 107 13.83 5.21 -7.41
CA THR A 107 13.78 4.14 -6.40
C THR A 107 12.35 3.91 -5.92
N ALA A 108 11.60 4.97 -5.61
CA ALA A 108 10.21 4.87 -5.18
C ALA A 108 9.33 4.24 -6.27
N LEU A 109 9.49 4.68 -7.54
CA LEU A 109 8.78 4.09 -8.68
C LEU A 109 9.07 2.59 -8.80
N GLY A 110 10.36 2.21 -8.77
CA GLY A 110 10.79 0.82 -8.85
C GLY A 110 10.16 -0.04 -7.75
N ILE A 111 10.22 0.41 -6.50
CA ILE A 111 9.63 -0.32 -5.35
C ILE A 111 8.11 -0.44 -5.52
N GLY A 112 7.42 0.64 -5.91
CA GLY A 112 5.98 0.64 -6.13
C GLY A 112 5.54 -0.35 -7.21
N LEU A 113 6.26 -0.40 -8.34
CA LEU A 113 6.00 -1.36 -9.42
C LEU A 113 6.30 -2.81 -9.02
N ILE A 114 7.42 -3.05 -8.34
CA ILE A 114 7.79 -4.37 -7.82
C ILE A 114 6.74 -4.89 -6.84
N PHE A 115 6.32 -4.09 -5.88
CA PHE A 115 5.29 -4.46 -4.91
C PHE A 115 3.96 -4.77 -5.60
N SER A 116 3.55 -3.92 -6.54
CA SER A 116 2.32 -4.12 -7.32
C SER A 116 2.37 -5.40 -8.14
N PHE A 117 3.47 -5.65 -8.86
CA PHE A 117 3.63 -6.83 -9.70
C PHE A 117 3.64 -8.12 -8.88
N PHE A 118 4.51 -8.20 -7.87
CA PHE A 118 4.63 -9.42 -7.06
C PHE A 118 3.39 -9.70 -6.21
N SER A 119 2.65 -8.68 -5.79
CA SER A 119 1.38 -8.88 -5.09
C SER A 119 0.33 -9.52 -5.98
N VAL A 120 0.19 -9.07 -7.23
CA VAL A 120 -0.78 -9.62 -8.19
C VAL A 120 -0.40 -11.04 -8.58
N VAL A 121 0.87 -11.27 -8.96
CA VAL A 121 1.36 -12.60 -9.33
C VAL A 121 1.29 -13.56 -8.15
N GLY A 122 1.72 -13.13 -6.96
CA GLY A 122 1.64 -13.95 -5.75
C GLY A 122 0.19 -14.32 -5.40
N LEU A 123 -0.75 -13.38 -5.52
CA LEU A 123 -2.16 -13.65 -5.23
C LEU A 123 -2.81 -14.59 -6.26
N PHE A 124 -2.30 -14.65 -7.48
CA PHE A 124 -2.68 -15.66 -8.44
C PHE A 124 -2.31 -17.08 -7.96
N PHE A 125 -1.11 -17.27 -7.42
CA PHE A 125 -0.63 -18.59 -6.97
C PHE A 125 -1.19 -19.01 -5.60
N PHE A 126 -1.24 -18.10 -4.62
CA PHE A 126 -1.68 -18.40 -3.25
C PHE A 126 -3.19 -18.21 -3.04
N GLY A 127 -3.82 -17.40 -3.87
CA GLY A 127 -5.27 -17.18 -3.85
C GLY A 127 -5.97 -17.86 -5.00
N ASN A 128 -6.33 -17.07 -5.99
CA ASN A 128 -6.88 -17.49 -7.28
C ASN A 128 -6.87 -16.33 -8.29
N ILE A 129 -7.19 -16.65 -9.54
CA ILE A 129 -7.21 -15.69 -10.66
C ILE A 129 -8.20 -14.51 -10.42
N LYS A 130 -9.35 -14.75 -9.81
CA LYS A 130 -10.36 -13.71 -9.58
C LYS A 130 -9.86 -12.66 -8.58
N ALA A 131 -9.27 -13.10 -7.47
CA ALA A 131 -8.66 -12.21 -6.47
C ALA A 131 -7.48 -11.44 -7.07
N SER A 132 -6.64 -12.09 -7.88
CA SER A 132 -5.52 -11.46 -8.57
C SER A 132 -5.98 -10.35 -9.53
N ILE A 133 -7.01 -10.62 -10.34
CA ILE A 133 -7.60 -9.61 -11.24
C ILE A 133 -8.21 -8.44 -10.45
N LEU A 134 -8.94 -8.72 -9.36
CA LEU A 134 -9.51 -7.67 -8.50
C LEU A 134 -8.42 -6.81 -7.85
N LEU A 135 -7.32 -7.42 -7.40
CA LEU A 135 -6.18 -6.68 -6.84
C LEU A 135 -5.52 -5.80 -7.92
N ALA A 136 -5.27 -6.36 -9.11
CA ALA A 136 -4.71 -5.62 -10.23
C ALA A 136 -5.61 -4.44 -10.63
N PHE A 137 -6.92 -4.67 -10.72
CA PHE A 137 -7.89 -3.62 -10.96
C PHE A 137 -7.83 -2.54 -9.89
N THR A 138 -7.78 -2.91 -8.60
CA THR A 138 -7.74 -1.95 -7.49
C THR A 138 -6.46 -1.10 -7.51
N ILE A 139 -5.31 -1.71 -7.80
CA ILE A 139 -4.03 -1.01 -7.94
C ILE A 139 -4.09 -0.01 -9.10
N LEU A 140 -4.55 -0.43 -10.28
CA LEU A 140 -4.68 0.45 -11.44
C LEU A 140 -5.71 1.55 -11.21
N TYR A 141 -6.85 1.21 -10.62
CA TYR A 141 -7.90 2.16 -10.29
C TYR A 141 -7.36 3.27 -9.35
N TYR A 142 -6.64 2.90 -8.29
CA TYR A 142 -6.11 3.88 -7.35
C TYR A 142 -4.91 4.64 -7.91
N SER A 143 -3.94 3.96 -8.54
CA SER A 143 -2.69 4.59 -8.97
C SER A 143 -2.87 5.40 -10.25
N VAL A 144 -3.64 4.90 -11.22
CA VAL A 144 -3.82 5.55 -12.54
C VAL A 144 -5.09 6.37 -12.57
N PHE A 145 -6.24 5.71 -12.42
CA PHE A 145 -7.53 6.39 -12.61
C PHE A 145 -7.78 7.47 -11.55
N TYR A 146 -7.63 7.15 -10.25
CA TYR A 146 -7.82 8.13 -9.19
C TYR A 146 -6.67 9.15 -9.14
N THR A 147 -5.42 8.69 -9.02
CA THR A 147 -4.30 9.59 -8.73
C THR A 147 -3.93 10.46 -9.92
N MET A 148 -3.82 9.87 -11.13
CA MET A 148 -3.37 10.61 -12.30
C MET A 148 -4.48 11.39 -12.99
N TYR A 149 -5.71 10.89 -12.97
CA TYR A 149 -6.80 11.47 -13.75
C TYR A 149 -7.84 12.15 -12.86
N LEU A 150 -8.51 11.40 -11.99
CA LEU A 150 -9.72 11.88 -11.30
C LEU A 150 -9.43 13.01 -10.32
N LYS A 151 -8.31 12.93 -9.60
CA LYS A 151 -7.90 13.92 -8.59
C LYS A 151 -7.79 15.35 -9.14
N HIS A 152 -7.48 15.49 -10.43
CA HIS A 152 -7.32 16.78 -11.11
C HIS A 152 -8.57 17.22 -11.88
N LYS A 153 -9.61 16.38 -11.98
CA LYS A 153 -10.78 16.63 -12.85
C LYS A 153 -12.06 16.97 -12.10
N THR A 154 -12.21 16.51 -10.86
CA THR A 154 -13.48 16.70 -10.13
C THR A 154 -13.28 16.81 -8.63
N ALA A 155 -14.13 17.61 -7.99
CA ALA A 155 -14.22 17.68 -6.52
C ALA A 155 -14.71 16.37 -5.89
N GLN A 156 -15.44 15.54 -6.66
CA GLN A 156 -15.94 14.23 -6.23
C GLN A 156 -14.87 13.13 -6.25
N ASN A 157 -13.61 13.48 -6.51
CA ASN A 157 -12.52 12.51 -6.62
C ASN A 157 -12.38 11.60 -5.39
N ILE A 158 -12.59 12.15 -4.18
CA ILE A 158 -12.48 11.39 -2.93
C ILE A 158 -13.61 10.37 -2.82
N VAL A 159 -14.83 10.74 -3.19
CA VAL A 159 -15.99 9.83 -3.17
C VAL A 159 -15.76 8.67 -4.12
N ILE A 160 -15.43 8.96 -5.37
CA ILE A 160 -15.18 7.93 -6.40
C ILE A 160 -13.94 7.11 -6.03
N GLY A 161 -12.86 7.76 -5.62
CA GLY A 161 -11.61 7.10 -5.18
C GLY A 161 -11.77 6.19 -3.96
N GLY A 162 -12.78 6.45 -3.13
CA GLY A 162 -13.13 5.62 -1.96
C GLY A 162 -13.40 4.15 -2.29
N LEU A 163 -13.78 3.84 -3.54
CA LEU A 163 -13.98 2.46 -3.99
C LEU A 163 -12.71 1.61 -3.81
N ALA A 164 -11.53 2.16 -4.10
CA ALA A 164 -10.28 1.42 -3.92
C ALA A 164 -10.05 0.99 -2.46
N GLY A 165 -10.42 1.85 -1.50
CA GLY A 165 -10.35 1.56 -0.07
C GLY A 165 -11.42 0.59 0.43
N ALA A 166 -12.52 0.43 -0.33
CA ALA A 166 -13.63 -0.46 0.02
C ALA A 166 -13.47 -1.89 -0.53
N LEU A 167 -12.60 -2.11 -1.52
CA LEU A 167 -12.40 -3.42 -2.18
C LEU A 167 -11.59 -4.47 -1.38
N PRO A 168 -10.68 -4.15 -0.44
CA PRO A 168 -9.87 -5.15 0.27
C PRO A 168 -10.65 -6.32 0.87
N PRO A 169 -11.81 -6.14 1.54
CA PRO A 169 -12.60 -7.27 2.04
C PRO A 169 -13.11 -8.20 0.93
N VAL A 170 -13.46 -7.64 -0.25
CA VAL A 170 -13.91 -8.46 -1.40
C VAL A 170 -12.75 -9.28 -1.95
N ILE A 171 -11.56 -8.66 -2.11
CA ILE A 171 -10.36 -9.34 -2.60
C ILE A 171 -9.97 -10.47 -1.64
N ALA A 172 -9.99 -10.17 -0.34
CA ALA A 172 -9.65 -11.12 0.71
C ALA A 172 -10.59 -12.33 0.73
N TRP A 173 -11.90 -12.08 0.69
CA TRP A 173 -12.91 -13.14 0.64
C TRP A 173 -12.72 -14.02 -0.60
N VAL A 174 -12.70 -13.40 -1.79
CA VAL A 174 -12.57 -14.11 -3.06
C VAL A 174 -11.27 -14.89 -3.16
N SER A 175 -10.19 -14.45 -2.47
CA SER A 175 -8.91 -15.17 -2.47
C SER A 175 -8.99 -16.54 -1.82
N ILE A 176 -9.92 -16.74 -0.88
CA ILE A 176 -10.02 -17.98 -0.09
C ILE A 176 -11.35 -18.71 -0.26
N SER A 177 -12.39 -18.07 -0.75
CA SER A 177 -13.72 -18.65 -0.97
C SER A 177 -14.36 -18.10 -2.23
N ASN A 178 -15.17 -18.94 -2.89
CA ASN A 178 -16.03 -18.52 -3.99
C ASN A 178 -17.51 -18.52 -3.60
N GLU A 179 -17.81 -18.85 -2.35
CA GLU A 179 -19.16 -18.93 -1.84
C GLU A 179 -19.61 -17.61 -1.23
N GLN A 180 -20.93 -17.41 -1.16
CA GLN A 180 -21.57 -16.32 -0.44
C GLN A 180 -20.98 -14.94 -0.74
N ILE A 181 -20.67 -14.66 -2.00
CA ILE A 181 -20.04 -13.41 -2.47
C ILE A 181 -20.84 -12.15 -2.09
N PHE A 182 -22.10 -12.30 -1.74
CA PHE A 182 -22.96 -11.20 -1.33
C PHE A 182 -22.45 -10.52 -0.03
N PHE A 183 -21.92 -11.30 0.93
CA PHE A 183 -21.42 -10.74 2.18
C PHE A 183 -20.26 -9.76 2.01
N PRO A 184 -19.16 -10.09 1.30
CA PRO A 184 -18.07 -9.15 1.11
C PRO A 184 -18.48 -7.93 0.26
N LEU A 185 -19.48 -8.07 -0.61
CA LEU A 185 -20.03 -6.92 -1.35
C LEU A 185 -20.80 -5.96 -0.43
N ILE A 186 -21.53 -6.48 0.57
CA ILE A 186 -22.16 -5.63 1.60
C ILE A 186 -21.09 -4.89 2.41
N LEU A 187 -20.03 -5.58 2.85
CA LEU A 187 -18.91 -4.94 3.57
C LEU A 187 -18.27 -3.84 2.72
N CYS A 188 -18.03 -4.11 1.45
CA CYS A 188 -17.53 -3.13 0.50
C CYS A 188 -18.46 -1.92 0.40
N LEU A 189 -19.76 -2.16 0.26
CA LEU A 189 -20.78 -1.10 0.16
C LEU A 189 -20.83 -0.22 1.41
N ILE A 190 -20.78 -0.84 2.60
CA ILE A 190 -20.77 -0.11 3.89
C ILE A 190 -19.55 0.81 3.95
N ILE A 191 -18.35 0.29 3.65
CA ILE A 191 -17.10 1.07 3.67
C ILE A 191 -17.16 2.19 2.62
N PHE A 192 -17.66 1.88 1.43
CA PHE A 192 -17.79 2.85 0.35
C PHE A 192 -18.75 3.99 0.70
N LEU A 193 -19.93 3.66 1.23
CA LEU A 193 -20.94 4.66 1.62
C LEU A 193 -20.52 5.47 2.86
N TRP A 194 -19.69 4.91 3.74
CA TRP A 194 -19.14 5.63 4.88
C TRP A 194 -18.06 6.65 4.48
N THR A 195 -17.36 6.43 3.36
CA THR A 195 -16.22 7.26 2.92
C THR A 195 -16.62 8.74 2.68
N PRO A 196 -17.70 9.09 1.93
CA PRO A 196 -18.08 10.48 1.70
C PRO A 196 -18.36 11.28 2.98
N PRO A 197 -19.25 10.85 3.88
CA PRO A 197 -19.54 11.62 5.10
C PRO A 197 -18.32 11.77 6.01
N HIS A 198 -17.46 10.75 6.06
CA HIS A 198 -16.21 10.81 6.82
C HIS A 198 -15.28 11.91 6.30
N PHE A 199 -15.04 11.96 4.99
CA PHE A 199 -14.17 12.99 4.40
C PHE A 199 -14.78 14.39 4.44
N TRP A 200 -16.10 14.51 4.29
CA TRP A 200 -16.77 15.80 4.42
C TRP A 200 -16.71 16.32 5.85
N ALA A 201 -16.87 15.46 6.85
CA ALA A 201 -16.68 15.85 8.24
C ALA A 201 -15.25 16.35 8.52
N LEU A 202 -14.21 15.66 7.98
CA LEU A 202 -12.82 16.11 8.11
C LEU A 202 -12.51 17.42 7.37
N ALA A 203 -13.27 17.80 6.38
CA ALA A 203 -13.09 19.05 5.64
C ALA A 203 -13.69 20.27 6.35
N VAL A 204 -14.53 20.06 7.37
CA VAL A 204 -15.17 21.12 8.16
C VAL A 204 -14.29 21.58 9.34
N TYR A 205 -13.37 20.74 9.80
CA TYR A 205 -12.41 21.01 10.88
C TYR A 205 -10.99 21.25 10.33
#